data_3e04ebfe847aa34ed44e38338686f465
#
_entry.id   3e04ebfe847aa34ed44e38338686f465
#
_cell.length_a   1.000
_cell.length_b   1.000
_cell.length_c   1.000
_cell.angle_alpha   90.00
_cell.angle_beta   90.00
_cell.angle_gamma   90.00
#
_symmetry.space_group_name_H-M   'P 1'
#
loop_
_entity.id
_entity.type
_entity.pdbx_description
1 polymer ?
#
loop_
_entity_poly.entity_id
_entity_poly.type
_entity_poly.pdbx_seq_one_letter_code
_entity_poly.pdbx_strand_id
1 'polypeptide(L)'
;DFKHKLWDHIFIMSDFKLDIDSPYPIPSQETYEEKPKTVPYPTQPITYKHYGRSIEMMIQKGIEMEEGQQKEALTQLIANHMKKAYLMWNNDSVSDDDIVRDLNTLSKGKLALAPGTKLSDSREAFKNKRKFIPRKK
;
A
#
# COMPACT_ATOMS: atom_id res chain seq x y z
N ASP A 1 -14.57 0.36 23.03
CA ASP A 1 -13.69 1.51 22.81
C ASP A 1 -14.34 2.88 23.03
N PHE A 2 -15.55 3.15 22.54
CA PHE A 2 -16.21 4.45 22.72
C PHE A 2 -16.56 4.74 24.20
N LYS A 3 -17.11 3.77 24.90
CA LYS A 3 -17.45 3.91 26.32
C LYS A 3 -16.21 4.15 27.19
N HIS A 4 -15.12 3.47 26.89
CA HIS A 4 -13.84 3.67 27.58
C HIS A 4 -13.35 5.12 27.43
N LYS A 5 -13.36 5.65 26.18
CA LYS A 5 -12.96 7.05 25.92
C LYS A 5 -13.84 8.07 26.64
N LEU A 6 -15.15 7.80 26.82
CA LEU A 6 -16.03 8.70 27.59
C LEU A 6 -15.62 8.74 29.07
N TRP A 7 -15.28 7.59 29.66
CA TRP A 7 -14.77 7.53 31.02
C TRP A 7 -13.43 8.26 31.16
N ASP A 8 -12.51 8.08 30.21
CA ASP A 8 -11.26 8.80 30.18
C ASP A 8 -11.47 10.33 30.17
N HIS A 9 -12.42 10.82 29.36
CA HIS A 9 -12.75 12.25 29.33
C HIS A 9 -13.30 12.77 30.65
N ILE A 10 -14.11 11.98 31.37
CA ILE A 10 -14.62 12.37 32.71
C ILE A 10 -13.44 12.55 33.69
N PHE A 11 -12.48 11.63 33.69
CA PHE A 11 -11.29 11.73 34.54
C PHE A 11 -10.43 12.95 34.15
N ILE A 12 -10.23 13.21 32.88
CA ILE A 12 -9.50 14.41 32.41
C ILE A 12 -10.19 15.69 32.84
N MET A 13 -11.53 15.78 32.68
CA MET A 13 -12.32 16.96 33.07
C MET A 13 -12.29 17.24 34.59
N SER A 14 -12.15 16.19 35.38
CA SER A 14 -12.05 16.32 36.86
C SER A 14 -10.63 16.54 37.37
N ASP A 15 -9.66 16.68 36.47
CA ASP A 15 -8.22 16.81 36.81
C ASP A 15 -7.75 15.58 37.63
N PHE A 16 -8.24 14.39 37.24
CA PHE A 16 -7.96 13.08 37.88
C PHE A 16 -8.25 13.02 39.39
N LYS A 17 -9.09 13.93 39.90
CA LYS A 17 -9.46 14.01 41.32
C LYS A 17 -10.76 13.25 41.65
N LEU A 18 -11.38 12.67 40.65
CA LEU A 18 -12.67 12.01 40.79
C LEU A 18 -12.49 10.59 41.36
N ASP A 19 -13.11 10.30 42.49
CA ASP A 19 -13.16 8.99 43.12
C ASP A 19 -14.52 8.34 42.81
N ILE A 20 -14.60 7.61 41.71
CA ILE A 20 -15.80 6.91 41.25
C ILE A 20 -15.40 5.48 40.83
N ASP A 21 -16.29 4.54 41.15
CA ASP A 21 -16.22 3.19 40.61
C ASP A 21 -16.34 3.19 39.09
N SER A 22 -15.25 2.94 38.41
CA SER A 22 -15.19 2.87 36.95
C SER A 22 -15.09 1.42 36.48
N PRO A 23 -15.86 1.01 35.47
CA PRO A 23 -15.72 -0.31 34.85
C PRO A 23 -14.42 -0.46 34.03
N TYR A 24 -13.65 0.61 33.89
CA TYR A 24 -12.37 0.64 33.19
C TYR A 24 -11.26 1.10 34.11
N PRO A 25 -10.00 0.71 33.83
CA PRO A 25 -8.86 1.16 34.63
C PRO A 25 -8.78 2.70 34.59
N ILE A 26 -8.55 3.31 35.73
CA ILE A 26 -8.42 4.76 35.87
C ILE A 26 -7.12 5.18 35.17
N PRO A 27 -7.20 6.09 34.19
CA PRO A 27 -6.01 6.56 33.49
C PRO A 27 -5.17 7.49 34.38
N SER A 28 -3.85 7.40 34.27
CA SER A 28 -2.94 8.35 34.91
C SER A 28 -2.66 9.54 34.00
N GLN A 29 -2.35 10.69 34.59
CA GLN A 29 -1.96 11.88 33.83
C GLN A 29 -0.74 11.63 32.94
N GLU A 30 0.21 10.84 33.43
CA GLU A 30 1.43 10.46 32.70
C GLU A 30 1.12 9.73 31.38
N THR A 31 0.05 8.93 31.34
CA THR A 31 -0.36 8.19 30.14
C THR A 31 -0.74 9.13 28.99
N TYR A 32 -1.26 10.31 29.29
CA TYR A 32 -1.64 11.31 28.27
C TYR A 32 -0.51 12.25 27.86
N GLU A 33 0.48 12.41 28.74
CA GLU A 33 1.67 13.23 28.47
C GLU A 33 2.75 12.42 27.73
N GLU A 34 2.63 11.09 27.72
CA GLU A 34 3.57 10.21 27.03
C GLU A 34 3.55 10.48 25.51
N LYS A 35 4.70 10.82 24.96
CA LYS A 35 4.83 11.00 23.51
C LYS A 35 4.59 9.69 22.77
N PRO A 36 3.81 9.69 21.68
CA PRO A 36 3.60 8.49 20.90
C PRO A 36 4.93 7.94 20.39
N LYS A 37 5.03 6.60 20.37
CA LYS A 37 6.22 5.92 19.84
C LYS A 37 6.46 6.35 18.40
N THR A 38 7.68 6.75 18.08
CA THR A 38 8.07 7.12 16.73
C THR A 38 7.97 5.91 15.81
N VAL A 39 7.25 6.06 14.70
CA VAL A 39 7.14 5.03 13.67
C VAL A 39 8.39 5.13 12.77
N PRO A 40 9.19 4.08 12.66
CA PRO A 40 10.33 4.09 11.77
C PRO A 40 9.86 4.14 10.30
N TYR A 41 10.31 5.13 9.56
CA TYR A 41 10.06 5.20 8.13
C TYR A 41 11.13 4.42 7.36
N PRO A 42 10.72 3.67 6.32
CA PRO A 42 11.69 2.98 5.47
C PRO A 42 12.55 3.99 4.71
N THR A 43 13.87 3.88 4.88
CA THR A 43 14.86 4.78 4.28
C THR A 43 15.41 4.28 2.94
N GLN A 44 15.07 3.06 2.52
CA GLN A 44 15.57 2.48 1.28
C GLN A 44 15.06 3.27 0.06
N PRO A 45 15.95 3.63 -0.88
CA PRO A 45 15.58 4.32 -2.11
C PRO A 45 14.68 3.44 -2.98
N ILE A 46 13.72 4.04 -3.67
CA ILE A 46 12.86 3.39 -4.65
C ILE A 46 13.53 3.53 -6.02
N THR A 47 13.74 2.42 -6.73
CA THR A 47 14.42 2.41 -8.03
C THR A 47 13.59 3.13 -9.09
N TYR A 48 12.31 2.78 -9.21
CA TYR A 48 11.37 3.40 -10.14
C TYR A 48 10.19 4.01 -9.37
N LYS A 49 10.15 5.34 -9.30
CA LYS A 49 9.13 6.07 -8.52
C LYS A 49 7.70 5.79 -8.99
N HIS A 50 7.50 5.61 -10.30
CA HIS A 50 6.18 5.36 -10.89
C HIS A 50 5.62 3.96 -10.55
N TYR A 51 6.45 3.00 -10.24
CA TYR A 51 6.00 1.69 -9.77
C TYR A 51 5.77 1.65 -8.27
N GLY A 52 6.57 2.38 -7.52
CA GLY A 52 6.50 2.45 -6.07
C GLY A 52 7.04 1.20 -5.37
N ARG A 53 7.16 1.29 -4.06
CA ARG A 53 7.76 0.24 -3.23
C ARG A 53 6.98 -1.07 -3.21
N SER A 54 5.65 -0.99 -3.33
CA SER A 54 4.79 -2.18 -3.29
C SER A 54 5.12 -3.16 -4.40
N ILE A 55 5.42 -2.67 -5.60
CA ILE A 55 5.82 -3.53 -6.73
C ILE A 55 7.18 -4.17 -6.46
N GLU A 56 8.16 -3.42 -5.95
CA GLU A 56 9.46 -3.99 -5.58
C GLU A 56 9.32 -5.11 -4.55
N MET A 57 8.47 -4.93 -3.54
CA MET A 57 8.19 -5.97 -2.55
C MET A 57 7.50 -7.21 -3.15
N MET A 58 6.55 -7.02 -4.08
CA MET A 58 5.91 -8.13 -4.78
C MET A 58 6.89 -8.90 -5.66
N ILE A 59 7.81 -8.21 -6.34
CA ILE A 59 8.89 -8.84 -7.12
C ILE A 59 9.79 -9.67 -6.21
N GLN A 60 10.19 -9.14 -5.06
CA GLN A 60 11.01 -9.90 -4.10
C GLN A 60 10.30 -11.16 -3.63
N LYS A 61 9.01 -11.06 -3.29
CA LYS A 61 8.20 -12.24 -2.93
C LYS A 61 8.06 -13.24 -4.08
N GLY A 62 7.88 -12.76 -5.31
CA GLY A 62 7.86 -13.63 -6.48
C GLY A 62 9.19 -14.37 -6.72
N ILE A 63 10.32 -13.74 -6.40
CA ILE A 63 11.64 -14.37 -6.49
C ILE A 63 11.81 -15.48 -5.43
N GLU A 64 11.26 -15.30 -4.23
CA GLU A 64 11.33 -16.26 -3.13
C GLU A 64 10.42 -17.48 -3.35
N MET A 65 9.43 -17.38 -4.25
CA MET A 65 8.51 -18.48 -4.55
C MET A 65 9.18 -19.58 -5.36
N GLU A 66 8.78 -20.82 -5.11
CA GLU A 66 9.16 -21.97 -5.91
C GLU A 66 8.63 -21.90 -7.34
N GLU A 67 9.34 -22.51 -8.28
CA GLU A 67 8.91 -22.57 -9.68
C GLU A 67 7.60 -23.35 -9.81
N GLY A 68 6.60 -22.72 -10.45
CA GLY A 68 5.29 -23.33 -10.62
C GLY A 68 4.26 -22.36 -11.18
N GLN A 69 3.08 -22.87 -11.44
CA GLN A 69 1.96 -22.12 -12.01
C GLN A 69 1.60 -20.87 -11.17
N GLN A 70 1.78 -20.94 -9.85
CA GLN A 70 1.52 -19.80 -8.96
C GLN A 70 2.52 -18.67 -9.17
N LYS A 71 3.81 -18.98 -9.36
CA LYS A 71 4.85 -17.99 -9.65
C LYS A 71 4.61 -17.32 -11.00
N GLU A 72 4.24 -18.09 -12.02
CA GLU A 72 3.90 -17.56 -13.34
C GLU A 72 2.69 -16.62 -13.27
N ALA A 73 1.62 -17.04 -12.59
CA ALA A 73 0.43 -16.20 -12.39
C ALA A 73 0.75 -14.91 -11.62
N LEU A 74 1.58 -14.98 -10.57
CA LEU A 74 2.03 -13.82 -9.82
C LEU A 74 2.87 -12.89 -10.71
N THR A 75 3.79 -13.43 -11.50
CA THR A 75 4.64 -12.65 -12.41
C THR A 75 3.80 -11.90 -13.45
N GLN A 76 2.78 -12.55 -14.01
CA GLN A 76 1.83 -11.91 -14.91
C GLN A 76 1.02 -10.82 -14.23
N LEU A 77 0.57 -11.05 -12.99
CA LEU A 77 -0.14 -10.05 -12.19
C LEU A 77 0.73 -8.83 -11.92
N ILE A 78 2.00 -9.03 -11.54
CA ILE A 78 2.96 -7.96 -11.31
C ILE A 78 3.16 -7.13 -12.59
N ALA A 79 3.38 -7.77 -13.74
CA ALA A 79 3.56 -7.08 -15.00
C ALA A 79 2.33 -6.25 -15.42
N ASN A 80 1.12 -6.79 -15.24
CA ASN A 80 -0.12 -6.06 -15.48
C ASN A 80 -0.25 -4.85 -14.54
N HIS A 81 0.14 -5.01 -13.27
CA HIS A 81 0.11 -3.92 -12.30
C HIS A 81 1.15 -2.84 -12.63
N MET A 82 2.36 -3.23 -13.07
CA MET A 82 3.39 -2.31 -13.55
C MET A 82 2.89 -1.50 -14.74
N LYS A 83 2.30 -2.14 -15.75
CA LYS A 83 1.70 -1.45 -16.90
C LYS A 83 0.64 -0.44 -16.46
N LYS A 84 -0.26 -0.83 -15.56
CA LYS A 84 -1.30 0.05 -15.01
C LYS A 84 -0.70 1.23 -14.25
N ALA A 85 0.29 1.00 -13.40
CA ALA A 85 0.96 2.05 -12.64
C ALA A 85 1.67 3.04 -13.56
N TYR A 86 2.38 2.55 -14.58
CA TYR A 86 3.05 3.38 -15.57
C TYR A 86 2.07 4.31 -16.29
N LEU A 87 0.97 3.77 -16.81
CA LEU A 87 -0.07 4.54 -17.51
C LEU A 87 -0.76 5.56 -16.61
N MET A 88 -0.98 5.22 -15.34
CA MET A 88 -1.61 6.15 -14.38
C MET A 88 -0.70 7.31 -14.01
N TRP A 89 0.61 7.07 -13.96
CA TRP A 89 1.60 8.05 -13.55
C TRP A 89 2.03 8.96 -14.70
N ASN A 90 2.37 8.38 -15.83
CA ASN A 90 2.94 9.11 -16.97
C ASN A 90 1.88 9.64 -17.96
N ASN A 91 0.65 9.11 -17.93
CA ASN A 91 -0.41 9.36 -18.92
C ASN A 91 -0.03 9.07 -20.39
N ASP A 92 1.08 8.38 -20.62
CA ASP A 92 1.58 8.01 -21.94
C ASP A 92 1.31 6.54 -22.24
N SER A 93 1.32 6.19 -23.54
CA SER A 93 1.30 4.80 -23.97
C SER A 93 2.63 4.13 -23.65
N VAL A 94 2.57 2.88 -23.23
CA VAL A 94 3.75 2.05 -22.95
C VAL A 94 3.66 0.76 -23.75
N SER A 95 4.80 0.32 -24.29
CA SER A 95 4.87 -0.98 -24.96
C SER A 95 4.99 -2.09 -23.90
N ASP A 96 4.48 -3.29 -24.23
CA ASP A 96 4.60 -4.44 -23.34
C ASP A 96 6.08 -4.82 -23.16
N ASP A 97 6.91 -4.59 -24.18
CA ASP A 97 8.34 -4.87 -24.15
C ASP A 97 9.09 -3.99 -23.14
N ASP A 98 8.69 -2.73 -22.96
CA ASP A 98 9.30 -1.84 -21.96
C ASP A 98 8.99 -2.34 -20.54
N ILE A 99 7.74 -2.78 -20.29
CA ILE A 99 7.37 -3.36 -18.99
C ILE A 99 8.14 -4.64 -18.70
N VAL A 100 8.31 -5.51 -19.71
CA VAL A 100 9.09 -6.74 -19.57
C VAL A 100 10.56 -6.41 -19.26
N ARG A 101 11.15 -5.41 -19.92
CA ARG A 101 12.51 -4.95 -19.65
C ARG A 101 12.69 -4.44 -18.23
N ASP A 102 11.75 -3.61 -17.76
CA ASP A 102 11.77 -3.08 -16.42
C ASP A 102 11.59 -4.18 -15.36
N LEU A 103 10.70 -5.14 -15.61
CA LEU A 103 10.53 -6.32 -14.75
C LEU A 103 11.83 -7.15 -14.67
N ASN A 104 12.48 -7.41 -15.79
CA ASN A 104 13.75 -8.11 -15.83
C ASN A 104 14.84 -7.36 -15.07
N THR A 105 14.90 -6.05 -15.19
CA THR A 105 15.86 -5.21 -14.47
C THR A 105 15.63 -5.26 -12.96
N LEU A 106 14.38 -5.11 -12.51
CA LEU A 106 14.01 -5.15 -11.10
C LEU A 106 14.17 -6.53 -10.46
N SER A 107 13.86 -7.60 -11.23
CA SER A 107 14.00 -8.98 -10.75
C SER A 107 15.42 -9.54 -10.92
N LYS A 108 16.33 -8.78 -11.55
CA LYS A 108 17.68 -9.26 -11.93
C LYS A 108 17.61 -10.53 -12.78
N GLY A 109 16.65 -10.62 -13.68
CA GLY A 109 16.43 -11.76 -14.56
C GLY A 109 15.80 -13.00 -13.92
N LYS A 110 15.38 -12.94 -12.65
CA LYS A 110 14.78 -14.10 -11.94
C LYS A 110 13.30 -14.32 -12.21
N LEU A 111 12.59 -13.29 -12.69
CA LEU A 111 11.20 -13.38 -13.11
C LEU A 111 11.14 -13.11 -14.61
N ALA A 112 10.72 -14.11 -15.37
CA ALA A 112 10.51 -14.01 -16.80
C ALA A 112 9.02 -14.24 -17.13
N LEU A 113 8.47 -13.44 -18.04
CA LEU A 113 7.17 -13.70 -18.61
C LEU A 113 7.29 -14.71 -19.75
N ALA A 114 6.30 -15.59 -19.89
CA ALA A 114 6.24 -16.48 -21.03
C ALA A 114 6.21 -15.68 -22.34
N PRO A 115 6.94 -16.10 -23.37
CA PRO A 115 6.95 -15.40 -24.66
C PRO A 115 5.56 -15.36 -25.26
N GLY A 116 5.10 -14.16 -25.66
CA GLY A 116 3.76 -13.96 -26.22
C GLY A 116 2.64 -13.68 -25.20
N THR A 117 2.95 -13.56 -23.92
CA THR A 117 1.97 -13.16 -22.91
C THR A 117 1.53 -11.71 -23.17
N LYS A 118 0.26 -11.54 -23.55
CA LYS A 118 -0.32 -10.20 -23.71
C LYS A 118 -0.66 -9.64 -22.33
N LEU A 119 -0.18 -8.43 -22.05
CA LEU A 119 -0.55 -7.70 -20.84
C LEU A 119 -1.95 -7.09 -21.00
N SER A 120 -2.62 -6.83 -19.88
CA SER A 120 -3.98 -6.27 -19.87
C SER A 120 -4.05 -4.96 -20.67
N ASP A 121 -5.16 -4.74 -21.36
CA ASP A 121 -5.36 -3.56 -22.20
C ASP A 121 -5.37 -2.28 -21.35
N SER A 122 -4.70 -1.24 -21.85
CA SER A 122 -4.63 0.10 -21.24
C SER A 122 -6.01 0.72 -20.96
N ARG A 123 -7.02 0.37 -21.76
CA ARG A 123 -8.40 0.87 -21.61
C ARG A 123 -9.04 0.43 -20.28
N GLU A 124 -8.68 -0.73 -19.73
CA GLU A 124 -9.20 -1.19 -18.45
C GLU A 124 -8.62 -0.42 -17.26
N ALA A 125 -7.38 0.06 -17.40
CA ALA A 125 -6.74 0.86 -16.35
C ALA A 125 -7.49 2.19 -16.09
N PHE A 126 -8.15 2.74 -17.10
CA PHE A 126 -8.87 4.02 -17.05
C PHE A 126 -10.37 3.91 -16.80
N LYS A 127 -10.99 2.73 -16.92
CA LYS A 127 -12.44 2.52 -16.67
C LYS A 127 -12.90 2.92 -15.27
N ASN A 128 -12.02 2.94 -14.31
CA ASN A 128 -12.32 3.25 -12.90
C ASN A 128 -12.03 4.71 -12.49
N LYS A 129 -11.74 5.63 -13.42
CA LYS A 129 -11.81 7.05 -13.09
C LYS A 129 -13.26 7.36 -12.72
N ARG A 130 -13.55 7.45 -11.41
CA ARG A 130 -14.86 7.89 -10.87
C ARG A 130 -15.26 9.15 -11.64
N LYS A 131 -16.40 9.10 -12.33
CA LYS A 131 -17.01 10.30 -12.91
C LYS A 131 -17.14 11.30 -11.77
N PHE A 132 -16.43 12.41 -11.86
CA PHE A 132 -16.57 13.52 -10.90
C PHE A 132 -18.03 13.99 -11.04
N ILE A 133 -18.83 13.72 -10.00
CA ILE A 133 -20.20 14.23 -9.90
C ILE A 133 -20.06 15.62 -9.26
N PRO A 134 -20.25 16.72 -10.01
CA PRO A 134 -20.21 18.04 -9.42
C PRO A 134 -21.33 18.15 -8.37
N ARG A 135 -20.99 18.47 -7.12
CA ARG A 135 -21.96 18.80 -6.10
C ARG A 135 -22.77 20.00 -6.62
N LYS A 136 -24.04 19.79 -6.86
CA LYS A 136 -24.99 20.92 -7.04
C LYS A 136 -24.95 21.76 -5.78
N LYS A 137 -24.65 23.06 -5.95
CA LYS A 137 -24.82 24.07 -4.90
C LYS A 137 -26.29 24.23 -4.55
#